data_b922e4300b9b056c3a69bb5358fb8dfa
#
_entry.id   b922e4300b9b056c3a69bb5358fb8dfa
#
_cell.length_a   1.000
_cell.length_b   1.000
_cell.length_c   1.000
_cell.angle_alpha   90.00
_cell.angle_beta   90.00
_cell.angle_gamma   90.00
#
_symmetry.space_group_name_H-M   'P 1'
#
loop_
_entity.id
_entity.type
_entity.pdbx_description
1 polymer ?
#
loop_
_entity_poly.entity_id
_entity_poly.type
_entity_poly.pdbx_seq_one_letter_code
_entity_poly.pdbx_strand_id
1 'polypeptide(L)'
;MVGNGAVTDPSAMRSAFEAFASAGTLPVLCHVVFLSATAGVVLCGVEKGIERVSKVLMPLLFILMCVLIVRGLTLPGAFDGIRFLFTPDPSAFTGEALLNAMGFAFFSLSVGSGSMMNYGSYLSSRVNIPTSTAWVVFLAILSSILGGLMIMPAVFAFGLSPDAGPGL
;
A
#
# COMPACT_ATOMS: atom_id res chain seq x y z
N MET A 1 25.44 -21.83 -4.16
CA MET A 1 25.68 -20.55 -3.47
C MET A 1 25.18 -19.44 -4.40
N VAL A 2 23.96 -19.02 -4.26
CA VAL A 2 23.41 -17.87 -5.01
C VAL A 2 23.92 -16.63 -4.28
N GLY A 3 24.84 -15.90 -4.93
CA GLY A 3 25.51 -14.76 -4.34
C GLY A 3 24.51 -13.65 -3.99
N ASN A 4 24.63 -13.13 -2.77
CA ASN A 4 23.85 -12.01 -2.22
C ASN A 4 23.96 -10.67 -3.01
N GLY A 5 24.70 -10.65 -4.11
CA GLY A 5 24.88 -9.44 -4.92
C GLY A 5 23.79 -9.19 -5.97
N ALA A 6 23.03 -10.22 -6.36
CA ALA A 6 22.05 -10.10 -7.44
C ALA A 6 20.71 -9.49 -7.00
N VAL A 7 20.45 -9.40 -5.69
CA VAL A 7 19.18 -8.90 -5.14
C VAL A 7 19.22 -7.38 -4.88
N THR A 8 20.42 -6.78 -4.94
CA THR A 8 20.64 -5.36 -4.65
C THR A 8 20.95 -4.51 -5.89
N ASP A 9 21.02 -5.14 -7.07
CA ASP A 9 21.26 -4.41 -8.32
C ASP A 9 19.91 -4.04 -8.97
N PRO A 10 19.57 -2.74 -9.09
CA PRO A 10 18.32 -2.30 -9.71
C PRO A 10 18.18 -2.76 -11.17
N SER A 11 19.30 -2.94 -11.88
CA SER A 11 19.30 -3.43 -13.26
C SER A 11 18.91 -4.91 -13.35
N ALA A 12 19.37 -5.73 -12.41
CA ALA A 12 19.01 -7.14 -12.32
C ALA A 12 17.53 -7.32 -11.94
N MET A 13 17.00 -6.46 -11.09
CA MET A 13 15.56 -6.48 -10.72
C MET A 13 14.69 -6.10 -11.92
N ARG A 14 15.07 -5.08 -12.68
CA ARG A 14 14.37 -4.68 -13.91
C ARG A 14 14.38 -5.79 -14.95
N SER A 15 15.54 -6.39 -15.22
CA SER A 15 15.63 -7.48 -16.20
C SER A 15 14.82 -8.71 -15.77
N ALA A 16 14.78 -9.02 -14.48
CA ALA A 16 13.94 -10.10 -13.94
C ALA A 16 12.44 -9.79 -14.11
N PHE A 17 12.03 -8.55 -13.88
CA PHE A 17 10.65 -8.12 -14.09
C PHE A 17 10.27 -8.15 -15.58
N GLU A 18 11.11 -7.64 -16.45
CA GLU A 18 10.89 -7.68 -17.89
C GLU A 18 10.83 -9.11 -18.45
N ALA A 19 11.70 -9.99 -17.94
CA ALA A 19 11.67 -11.42 -18.28
C ALA A 19 10.36 -12.08 -17.80
N PHE A 20 9.88 -11.76 -16.61
CA PHE A 20 8.60 -12.23 -16.12
C PHE A 20 7.44 -11.67 -16.95
N ALA A 21 7.42 -10.35 -17.20
CA ALA A 21 6.34 -9.68 -17.92
C ALA A 21 6.24 -10.16 -19.39
N SER A 22 7.37 -10.51 -20.01
CA SER A 22 7.43 -11.04 -21.38
C SER A 22 7.22 -12.55 -21.49
N ALA A 23 7.18 -13.26 -20.36
CA ALA A 23 7.05 -14.74 -20.32
C ALA A 23 5.67 -15.26 -20.73
N GLY A 24 4.82 -14.46 -21.34
CA GLY A 24 3.53 -14.80 -21.95
C GLY A 24 2.59 -15.69 -21.10
N THR A 25 3.00 -16.91 -20.82
CA THR A 25 2.15 -17.92 -20.15
C THR A 25 2.09 -17.74 -18.63
N LEU A 26 3.21 -17.41 -17.98
CA LEU A 26 3.30 -17.35 -16.51
C LEU A 26 2.50 -16.16 -15.92
N PRO A 27 2.60 -14.93 -16.45
CA PRO A 27 1.75 -13.81 -16.01
C PRO A 27 0.26 -14.08 -16.21
N VAL A 28 -0.12 -14.71 -17.35
CA VAL A 28 -1.51 -15.07 -17.62
C VAL A 28 -2.04 -16.08 -16.61
N LEU A 29 -1.25 -17.09 -16.28
CA LEU A 29 -1.61 -18.10 -15.27
C LEU A 29 -1.78 -17.49 -13.89
N CYS A 30 -0.85 -16.63 -13.47
CA CYS A 30 -0.96 -15.87 -12.21
C CYS A 30 -2.23 -15.00 -12.20
N HIS A 31 -2.54 -14.34 -13.31
CA HIS A 31 -3.73 -13.52 -13.44
C HIS A 31 -5.01 -14.35 -13.32
N VAL A 32 -5.09 -15.49 -14.01
CA VAL A 32 -6.24 -16.41 -13.93
C VAL A 32 -6.43 -16.93 -12.51
N VAL A 33 -5.35 -17.33 -11.83
CA VAL A 33 -5.42 -17.78 -10.42
C VAL A 33 -5.94 -16.67 -9.52
N PHE A 34 -5.42 -15.44 -9.65
CA PHE A 34 -5.86 -14.30 -8.86
C PHE A 34 -7.32 -13.94 -9.13
N LEU A 35 -7.73 -13.89 -10.39
CA LEU A 35 -9.15 -13.64 -10.76
C LEU A 35 -10.07 -14.72 -10.22
N SER A 36 -9.67 -15.99 -10.31
CA SER A 36 -10.46 -17.11 -9.80
C SER A 36 -10.63 -17.04 -8.28
N ALA A 37 -9.56 -16.67 -7.56
CA ALA A 37 -9.61 -16.45 -6.13
C ALA A 37 -10.55 -15.28 -5.77
N THR A 38 -10.45 -14.17 -6.48
CA THR A 38 -11.32 -13.00 -6.31
C THR A 38 -12.79 -13.35 -6.59
N ALA A 39 -13.05 -14.02 -7.71
CA ALA A 39 -14.39 -14.49 -8.06
C ALA A 39 -14.95 -15.43 -6.99
N GLY A 40 -14.13 -16.35 -6.46
CA GLY A 40 -14.51 -17.25 -5.37
C GLY A 40 -14.97 -16.49 -4.11
N VAL A 41 -14.24 -15.44 -3.73
CA VAL A 41 -14.62 -14.59 -2.59
C VAL A 41 -15.98 -13.91 -2.82
N VAL A 42 -16.19 -13.36 -4.02
CA VAL A 42 -17.45 -12.67 -4.36
C VAL A 42 -18.62 -13.65 -4.45
N LEU A 43 -18.42 -14.86 -4.97
CA LEU A 43 -19.43 -15.92 -5.04
C LEU A 43 -19.88 -16.40 -3.66
N CYS A 44 -19.02 -16.29 -2.63
CA CYS A 44 -19.40 -16.54 -1.24
C CYS A 44 -20.35 -15.50 -0.64
N GLY A 45 -20.71 -14.49 -1.41
CA GLY A 45 -21.58 -13.38 -1.02
C GLY A 45 -20.80 -12.12 -0.67
N VAL A 46 -21.28 -11.00 -1.17
CA VAL A 46 -20.60 -9.69 -1.02
C VAL A 46 -20.43 -9.32 0.46
N GLU A 47 -21.47 -9.46 1.28
CA GLU A 47 -21.39 -9.14 2.70
C GLU A 47 -20.51 -10.15 3.47
N LYS A 48 -20.83 -11.44 3.37
CA LYS A 48 -20.16 -12.49 4.18
C LYS A 48 -18.79 -12.88 3.65
N GLY A 49 -18.62 -12.93 2.33
CA GLY A 49 -17.37 -13.32 1.68
C GLY A 49 -16.29 -12.24 1.88
N ILE A 50 -16.59 -11.01 1.49
CA ILE A 50 -15.65 -9.89 1.61
C ILE A 50 -15.33 -9.61 3.08
N GLU A 51 -16.34 -9.58 3.96
CA GLU A 51 -16.12 -9.33 5.38
C GLU A 51 -15.20 -10.38 6.03
N ARG A 52 -15.40 -11.67 5.73
CA ARG A 52 -14.58 -12.75 6.29
C ARG A 52 -13.14 -12.67 5.82
N VAL A 53 -12.94 -12.45 4.53
CA VAL A 53 -11.60 -12.34 3.94
C VAL A 53 -10.89 -11.09 4.46
N SER A 54 -11.58 -9.96 4.54
CA SER A 54 -11.00 -8.71 5.09
C SER A 54 -10.61 -8.85 6.56
N LYS A 55 -11.40 -9.54 7.38
CA LYS A 55 -11.07 -9.81 8.79
C LYS A 55 -9.77 -10.59 8.98
N VAL A 56 -9.36 -11.36 8.00
CA VAL A 56 -8.10 -12.12 8.04
C VAL A 56 -6.98 -11.34 7.35
N LEU A 57 -7.25 -10.78 6.17
CA LEU A 57 -6.21 -10.11 5.37
C LEU A 57 -5.75 -8.78 5.97
N MET A 58 -6.66 -8.02 6.59
CA MET A 58 -6.29 -6.73 7.19
C MET A 58 -5.28 -6.88 8.35
N PRO A 59 -5.53 -7.70 9.38
CA PRO A 59 -4.52 -7.94 10.42
C PRO A 59 -3.22 -8.52 9.86
N LEU A 60 -3.30 -9.43 8.89
CA LEU A 60 -2.12 -10.00 8.24
C LEU A 60 -1.30 -8.91 7.53
N LEU A 61 -1.95 -7.97 6.83
CA LEU A 61 -1.29 -6.84 6.20
C LEU A 61 -0.54 -6.00 7.24
N PHE A 62 -1.19 -5.63 8.36
CA PHE A 62 -0.55 -4.86 9.42
C PHE A 62 0.65 -5.58 10.04
N ILE A 63 0.54 -6.90 10.26
CA ILE A 63 1.65 -7.72 10.76
C ILE A 63 2.82 -7.70 9.77
N LEU A 64 2.55 -7.88 8.48
CA LEU A 64 3.58 -7.82 7.44
C LEU A 64 4.23 -6.44 7.36
N MET A 65 3.45 -5.37 7.46
CA MET A 65 3.98 -4.00 7.51
C MET A 65 4.91 -3.82 8.72
N CYS A 66 4.51 -4.26 9.90
CA CYS A 66 5.34 -4.19 11.10
C CYS A 66 6.66 -4.98 10.93
N VAL A 67 6.61 -6.19 10.36
CA VAL A 67 7.81 -6.99 10.08
C VAL A 67 8.73 -6.26 9.11
N LEU A 68 8.19 -5.67 8.03
CA LEU A 68 8.98 -4.92 7.06
C LEU A 68 9.55 -3.62 7.65
N ILE A 69 8.81 -2.92 8.50
CA ILE A 69 9.31 -1.76 9.23
C ILE A 69 10.50 -2.15 10.12
N VAL A 70 10.34 -3.19 10.95
CA VAL A 70 11.43 -3.68 11.80
C VAL A 70 12.65 -4.05 10.96
N ARG A 71 12.46 -4.73 9.85
CA ARG A 71 13.55 -5.08 8.93
C ARG A 71 14.17 -3.85 8.27
N GLY A 72 13.35 -2.89 7.84
CA GLY A 72 13.80 -1.62 7.27
C GLY A 72 14.68 -0.83 8.24
N LEU A 73 14.27 -0.76 9.51
CA LEU A 73 15.01 -0.06 10.56
C LEU A 73 16.39 -0.66 10.88
N THR A 74 16.60 -1.93 10.55
CA THR A 74 17.92 -2.59 10.71
C THR A 74 18.90 -2.26 9.59
N LEU A 75 18.48 -1.57 8.54
CA LEU A 75 19.34 -1.21 7.41
C LEU A 75 20.23 0.01 7.75
N PRO A 76 21.48 0.05 7.27
CA PRO A 76 22.33 1.23 7.42
C PRO A 76 21.73 2.43 6.67
N GLY A 77 21.66 3.60 7.31
CA GLY A 77 21.03 4.80 6.72
C GLY A 77 19.52 4.93 6.92
N ALA A 78 18.87 3.95 7.56
CA ALA A 78 17.43 3.97 7.81
C ALA A 78 16.95 5.18 8.62
N PHE A 79 17.77 5.69 9.53
CA PHE A 79 17.43 6.85 10.37
C PHE A 79 17.29 8.14 9.57
N ASP A 80 18.02 8.31 8.47
CA ASP A 80 17.88 9.47 7.59
C ASP A 80 16.51 9.48 6.92
N GLY A 81 16.00 8.32 6.53
CA GLY A 81 14.64 8.16 6.00
C GLY A 81 13.55 8.50 7.01
N ILE A 82 13.73 8.11 8.29
CA ILE A 82 12.80 8.49 9.37
C ILE A 82 12.86 10.00 9.61
N ARG A 83 14.06 10.56 9.67
CA ARG A 83 14.25 11.99 9.85
C ARG A 83 13.58 12.78 8.74
N PHE A 84 13.74 12.35 7.49
CA PHE A 84 13.08 12.96 6.33
C PHE A 84 11.54 12.94 6.49
N LEU A 85 10.96 11.80 6.89
CA LEU A 85 9.52 11.65 7.04
C LEU A 85 8.93 12.55 8.14
N PHE A 86 9.64 12.73 9.24
CA PHE A 86 9.15 13.49 10.41
C PHE A 86 9.72 14.90 10.54
N THR A 87 10.57 15.36 9.61
CA THR A 87 11.06 16.73 9.61
C THR A 87 10.12 17.58 8.75
N PRO A 88 9.29 18.44 9.36
CA PRO A 88 8.41 19.31 8.60
C PRO A 88 9.24 20.40 7.91
N ASP A 89 8.99 20.60 6.64
CA ASP A 89 9.51 21.73 5.88
C ASP A 89 8.38 22.77 5.68
N PRO A 90 8.40 23.87 6.43
CA PRO A 90 7.38 24.91 6.29
C PRO A 90 7.32 25.53 4.89
N SER A 91 8.43 25.51 4.15
CA SER A 91 8.49 26.05 2.79
C SER A 91 7.73 25.20 1.77
N ALA A 92 7.52 23.91 2.07
CA ALA A 92 6.75 22.98 1.23
C ALA A 92 5.23 23.20 1.33
N PHE A 93 4.74 23.99 2.28
CA PHE A 93 3.31 24.33 2.40
C PHE A 93 2.88 25.33 1.34
N THR A 94 2.78 24.87 0.11
CA THR A 94 2.27 25.64 -1.04
C THR A 94 0.81 25.29 -1.30
N GLY A 95 0.10 26.17 -2.05
CA GLY A 95 -1.27 25.87 -2.50
C GLY A 95 -1.34 24.60 -3.36
N GLU A 96 -0.30 24.32 -4.13
CA GLU A 96 -0.18 23.10 -4.92
C GLU A 96 -0.03 21.85 -4.04
N ALA A 97 0.81 21.91 -3.00
CA ALA A 97 0.94 20.82 -2.03
C ALA A 97 -0.37 20.52 -1.33
N LEU A 98 -1.16 21.55 -0.99
CA LEU A 98 -2.48 21.38 -0.39
C LEU A 98 -3.45 20.69 -1.36
N LEU A 99 -3.48 21.09 -2.63
CA LEU A 99 -4.33 20.45 -3.65
C LEU A 99 -3.94 18.98 -3.86
N ASN A 100 -2.64 18.67 -3.92
CA ASN A 100 -2.15 17.31 -4.03
C ASN A 100 -2.52 16.45 -2.82
N ALA A 101 -2.40 16.99 -1.61
CA ALA A 101 -2.80 16.32 -0.38
C ALA A 101 -4.31 16.04 -0.34
N MET A 102 -5.14 17.01 -0.77
CA MET A 102 -6.58 16.81 -0.91
C MET A 102 -6.91 15.72 -1.93
N GLY A 103 -6.27 15.74 -3.11
CA GLY A 103 -6.44 14.71 -4.14
C GLY A 103 -6.07 13.33 -3.62
N PHE A 104 -4.96 13.22 -2.91
CA PHE A 104 -4.54 11.97 -2.27
C PHE A 104 -5.53 11.49 -1.20
N ALA A 105 -6.06 12.39 -0.38
CA ALA A 105 -7.06 12.06 0.62
C ALA A 105 -8.36 11.54 -0.02
N PHE A 106 -8.86 12.19 -1.08
CA PHE A 106 -10.02 11.72 -1.83
C PHE A 106 -9.80 10.35 -2.46
N PHE A 107 -8.63 10.13 -3.03
CA PHE A 107 -8.26 8.84 -3.61
C PHE A 107 -8.17 7.74 -2.54
N SER A 108 -7.46 8.02 -1.44
CA SER A 108 -7.24 7.07 -0.34
C SER A 108 -8.55 6.65 0.35
N LEU A 109 -9.48 7.59 0.51
CA LEU A 109 -10.80 7.33 1.09
C LEU A 109 -11.82 6.81 0.05
N SER A 110 -11.40 6.63 -1.21
CA SER A 110 -12.26 6.17 -2.32
C SER A 110 -13.52 7.02 -2.52
N VAL A 111 -13.50 8.29 -2.15
CA VAL A 111 -14.66 9.19 -2.21
C VAL A 111 -15.06 9.50 -3.66
N GLY A 112 -14.07 9.64 -4.56
CA GLY A 112 -14.30 9.98 -5.96
C GLY A 112 -14.62 8.80 -6.89
N SER A 113 -14.36 7.55 -6.45
CA SER A 113 -14.45 6.36 -7.31
C SER A 113 -15.83 5.69 -7.36
N GLY A 114 -16.83 6.22 -6.63
CA GLY A 114 -18.15 5.60 -6.50
C GLY A 114 -18.20 4.34 -5.64
N SER A 115 -17.06 3.82 -5.18
CA SER A 115 -16.97 2.63 -4.34
C SER A 115 -17.71 2.81 -3.01
N MET A 116 -17.66 4.01 -2.44
CA MET A 116 -18.39 4.34 -1.21
C MET A 116 -19.90 4.24 -1.36
N MET A 117 -20.46 4.56 -2.54
CA MET A 117 -21.89 4.40 -2.82
C MET A 117 -22.27 2.92 -2.83
N ASN A 118 -21.45 2.08 -3.48
CA ASN A 118 -21.67 0.64 -3.51
C ASN A 118 -21.63 0.04 -2.10
N TYR A 119 -20.61 0.35 -1.32
CA TYR A 119 -20.52 -0.14 0.08
C TYR A 119 -21.66 0.39 0.94
N GLY A 120 -22.06 1.66 0.75
CA GLY A 120 -23.17 2.27 1.46
C GLY A 120 -24.51 1.57 1.21
N SER A 121 -24.73 1.02 0.02
CA SER A 121 -25.97 0.29 -0.31
C SER A 121 -26.15 -1.03 0.45
N TYR A 122 -25.05 -1.61 0.94
CA TYR A 122 -25.07 -2.85 1.74
C TYR A 122 -25.09 -2.60 3.26
N LEU A 123 -25.01 -1.34 3.68
CA LEU A 123 -25.00 -0.99 5.11
C LEU A 123 -26.38 -1.18 5.75
N SER A 124 -26.41 -1.88 6.85
CA SER A 124 -27.62 -1.98 7.68
C SER A 124 -27.99 -0.62 8.29
N SER A 125 -29.28 -0.32 8.39
CA SER A 125 -29.80 0.90 9.03
C SER A 125 -29.42 1.08 10.50
N ARG A 126 -28.82 0.06 11.12
CA ARG A 126 -28.34 0.09 12.52
C ARG A 126 -26.90 0.58 12.67
N VAL A 127 -26.18 0.79 11.57
CA VAL A 127 -24.77 1.21 11.61
C VAL A 127 -24.68 2.70 11.91
N ASN A 128 -23.86 3.05 12.91
CA ASN A 128 -23.54 4.45 13.20
C ASN A 128 -22.48 4.96 12.22
N ILE A 129 -22.92 5.64 11.16
CA ILE A 129 -22.06 6.14 10.07
C ILE A 129 -20.95 7.08 10.59
N PRO A 130 -21.20 8.10 11.44
CA PRO A 130 -20.17 8.97 11.95
C PRO A 130 -19.04 8.23 12.68
N THR A 131 -19.39 7.29 13.55
CA THR A 131 -18.40 6.50 14.28
C THR A 131 -17.59 5.60 13.35
N SER A 132 -18.24 4.94 12.39
CA SER A 132 -17.57 4.10 11.40
C SER A 132 -16.61 4.92 10.53
N THR A 133 -17.04 6.11 10.08
CA THR A 133 -16.20 7.01 9.28
C THR A 133 -14.98 7.48 10.07
N ALA A 134 -15.14 7.83 11.35
CA ALA A 134 -14.01 8.22 12.20
C ALA A 134 -12.96 7.10 12.32
N TRP A 135 -13.39 5.85 12.47
CA TRP A 135 -12.48 4.70 12.48
C TRP A 135 -11.79 4.48 11.13
N VAL A 136 -12.52 4.62 10.01
CA VAL A 136 -11.93 4.50 8.67
C VAL A 136 -10.84 5.56 8.45
N VAL A 137 -11.11 6.82 8.78
CA VAL A 137 -10.14 7.92 8.66
C VAL A 137 -8.93 7.68 9.57
N PHE A 138 -9.16 7.29 10.82
CA PHE A 138 -8.07 6.97 11.74
C PHE A 138 -7.15 5.86 11.23
N LEU A 139 -7.75 4.74 10.78
CA LEU A 139 -6.99 3.62 10.23
C LEU A 139 -6.29 3.98 8.91
N ALA A 140 -6.87 4.83 8.08
CA ALA A 140 -6.24 5.31 6.85
C ALA A 140 -5.00 6.15 7.15
N ILE A 141 -5.08 7.07 8.12
CA ILE A 141 -3.93 7.86 8.57
C ILE A 141 -2.84 6.95 9.16
N LEU A 142 -3.22 6.04 10.04
CA LEU A 142 -2.29 5.08 10.64
C LEU A 142 -1.58 4.25 9.57
N SER A 143 -2.30 3.72 8.60
CA SER A 143 -1.74 2.95 7.48
C SER A 143 -0.78 3.79 6.64
N SER A 144 -1.09 5.06 6.39
CA SER A 144 -0.23 5.97 5.62
C SER A 144 1.09 6.23 6.35
N ILE A 145 1.04 6.46 7.66
CA ILE A 145 2.25 6.65 8.48
C ILE A 145 3.10 5.38 8.49
N LEU A 146 2.48 4.22 8.70
CA LEU A 146 3.18 2.92 8.68
C LEU A 146 3.78 2.63 7.29
N GLY A 147 3.06 2.97 6.21
CA GLY A 147 3.57 2.87 4.84
C GLY A 147 4.80 3.74 4.62
N GLY A 148 4.78 4.98 5.07
CA GLY A 148 5.94 5.87 5.03
C GLY A 148 7.14 5.32 5.83
N LEU A 149 6.87 4.81 7.04
CA LEU A 149 7.89 4.17 7.88
C LEU A 149 8.46 2.87 7.28
N MET A 150 7.72 2.18 6.43
CA MET A 150 8.18 1.00 5.73
C MET A 150 9.06 1.36 4.52
N ILE A 151 8.67 2.37 3.76
CA ILE A 151 9.28 2.71 2.47
C ILE A 151 10.51 3.62 2.66
N MET A 152 10.39 4.73 3.42
CA MET A 152 11.44 5.74 3.51
C MET A 152 12.78 5.20 4.04
N PRO A 153 12.84 4.38 5.09
CA PRO A 153 14.10 3.77 5.53
C PRO A 153 14.77 2.93 4.44
N ALA A 154 13.98 2.21 3.65
CA ALA A 154 14.51 1.40 2.56
C ALA A 154 15.05 2.29 1.42
N VAL A 155 14.31 3.33 1.01
CA VAL A 155 14.73 4.27 -0.05
C VAL A 155 16.07 4.91 0.30
N PHE A 156 16.24 5.40 1.53
CA PHE A 156 17.50 6.01 1.97
C PHE A 156 18.63 5.00 2.16
N ALA A 157 18.33 3.80 2.64
CA ALA A 157 19.32 2.74 2.78
C ALA A 157 19.90 2.26 1.43
N PHE A 158 19.10 2.29 0.37
CA PHE A 158 19.54 1.93 -0.98
C PHE A 158 20.02 3.15 -1.80
N GLY A 159 20.03 4.36 -1.24
CA GLY A 159 20.46 5.57 -1.92
C GLY A 159 19.56 5.96 -3.11
N LEU A 160 18.30 5.58 -3.07
CA LEU A 160 17.33 5.90 -4.10
C LEU A 160 16.78 7.31 -3.90
N SER A 161 16.34 7.96 -4.99
CA SER A 161 15.71 9.27 -4.91
C SER A 161 14.29 9.14 -4.28
N PRO A 162 13.95 9.93 -3.25
CA PRO A 162 12.61 9.95 -2.66
C PRO A 162 11.51 10.32 -3.66
N ASP A 163 11.87 11.04 -4.73
CA ASP A 163 10.95 11.51 -5.77
C ASP A 163 10.72 10.47 -6.88
N ALA A 164 11.43 9.37 -6.87
CA ALA A 164 11.22 8.30 -7.81
C ALA A 164 9.89 7.60 -7.49
N GLY A 165 8.90 7.84 -8.32
CA GLY A 165 7.56 7.27 -8.18
C GLY A 165 7.50 5.74 -8.44
N PRO A 166 6.32 5.18 -8.77
CA PRO A 166 6.07 3.72 -8.91
C PRO A 166 6.91 2.99 -9.97
N GLY A 167 7.93 3.62 -10.53
CA GLY A 167 8.86 3.05 -11.50
C GLY A 167 10.21 2.64 -10.90
N LEU A 168 10.33 2.57 -9.58
CA LEU A 168 11.50 2.08 -8.86
C LEU A 168 11.63 0.57 -8.92
#